data_4bc5f4e52f79c346eec5ceaf9ef30220
#
_entry.id   4bc5f4e52f79c346eec5ceaf9ef30220
#
_cell.length_a   1.000
_cell.length_b   1.000
_cell.length_c   1.000
_cell.angle_alpha   90.00
_cell.angle_beta   90.00
_cell.angle_gamma   90.00
#
_symmetry.space_group_name_H-M   'P 1'
#
loop_
_entity.id
_entity.type
_entity.pdbx_description
1 polymer ?
#
loop_
_entity_poly.entity_id
_entity_poly.type
_entity_poly.pdbx_seq_one_letter_code
_entity_poly.pdbx_strand_id
1 'polypeptide(L)'
;MKLSQCHNFKDFRQLAKETLPDPIFNYIDGAADDEVTYRRNTSAYDSVDLVPNVLAGVEEIDMSVTLFGKKLAMPLYCAPTALQRLFHHDGERAVAKAAQKYGTMFGVSALGTVSVEEIGEVIPDTPKMFQFYFHKDRGLNDSMIDRAKAAKFDVMALTVDTITGGNRERDHRTGFTSPPKLTPASLMSFALRPRWTWNYLTHPKFDLPHLSTHVQEGSNIATSIGSYFAKM
;
A
#
# COMPACT_ATOMS: atom_id res chain seq x y z
N MET A 1 -13.00 13.14 -14.00
CA MET A 1 -12.90 11.86 -14.78
C MET A 1 -13.78 10.80 -14.14
N LYS A 2 -14.31 9.83 -14.89
CA LYS A 2 -15.07 8.68 -14.36
C LYS A 2 -14.20 7.42 -14.45
N LEU A 3 -14.44 6.43 -13.58
CA LEU A 3 -13.71 5.16 -13.58
C LEU A 3 -13.77 4.44 -14.95
N SER A 4 -14.92 4.50 -15.64
CA SER A 4 -15.10 3.93 -16.96
C SER A 4 -14.29 4.60 -18.09
N GLN A 5 -13.62 5.71 -17.79
CA GLN A 5 -12.76 6.46 -18.73
C GLN A 5 -11.27 6.21 -18.44
N CYS A 6 -10.95 5.37 -17.47
CA CYS A 6 -9.57 5.03 -17.14
C CYS A 6 -9.15 3.80 -17.96
N HIS A 7 -8.15 3.96 -18.82
CA HIS A 7 -7.63 2.92 -19.70
C HIS A 7 -6.18 2.50 -19.36
N ASN A 8 -5.51 3.26 -18.51
CA ASN A 8 -4.12 3.04 -18.11
C ASN A 8 -3.84 3.63 -16.71
N PHE A 9 -2.64 3.39 -16.18
CA PHE A 9 -2.26 3.89 -14.84
C PHE A 9 -2.24 5.43 -14.74
N LYS A 10 -1.95 6.14 -15.82
CA LYS A 10 -1.95 7.61 -15.82
C LYS A 10 -3.37 8.15 -15.59
N ASP A 11 -4.37 7.50 -16.19
CA ASP A 11 -5.78 7.87 -16.02
C ASP A 11 -6.23 7.59 -14.57
N PHE A 12 -5.89 6.42 -14.01
CA PHE A 12 -6.18 6.11 -12.59
C PHE A 12 -5.50 7.10 -11.65
N ARG A 13 -4.23 7.45 -11.90
CA ARG A 13 -3.51 8.46 -11.11
C ARG A 13 -4.18 9.82 -11.19
N GLN A 14 -4.64 10.24 -12.35
CA GLN A 14 -5.37 11.50 -12.53
C GLN A 14 -6.72 11.46 -11.80
N LEU A 15 -7.47 10.36 -11.90
CA LEU A 15 -8.71 10.17 -11.16
C LEU A 15 -8.48 10.21 -9.64
N ALA A 16 -7.42 9.58 -9.15
CA ALA A 16 -7.04 9.64 -7.74
C ALA A 16 -6.74 11.09 -7.31
N LYS A 17 -6.00 11.86 -8.11
CA LYS A 17 -5.71 13.27 -7.86
C LYS A 17 -6.98 14.14 -7.80
N GLU A 18 -7.97 13.85 -8.62
CA GLU A 18 -9.27 14.55 -8.61
C GLU A 18 -10.16 14.14 -7.42
N THR A 19 -9.96 12.96 -6.87
CA THR A 19 -10.81 12.37 -5.83
C THR A 19 -10.27 12.61 -4.43
N LEU A 20 -8.96 12.49 -4.24
CA LEU A 20 -8.32 12.57 -2.93
C LEU A 20 -7.98 14.02 -2.55
N PRO A 21 -8.05 14.38 -1.26
CA PRO A 21 -7.47 15.62 -0.76
C PRO A 21 -5.96 15.70 -1.03
N ASP A 22 -5.44 16.90 -1.26
CA ASP A 22 -4.04 17.09 -1.65
C ASP A 22 -3.02 16.48 -0.67
N PRO A 23 -3.18 16.56 0.67
CA PRO A 23 -2.27 15.88 1.58
C PRO A 23 -2.26 14.35 1.39
N ILE A 24 -3.43 13.76 1.19
CA ILE A 24 -3.59 12.31 1.01
C ILE A 24 -3.03 11.88 -0.34
N PHE A 25 -3.33 12.63 -1.41
CA PHE A 25 -2.80 12.34 -2.74
C PHE A 25 -1.26 12.47 -2.76
N ASN A 26 -0.70 13.55 -2.21
CA ASN A 26 0.75 13.74 -2.20
C ASN A 26 1.48 12.70 -1.36
N TYR A 27 0.86 12.19 -0.30
CA TYR A 27 1.43 11.10 0.49
C TYR A 27 1.59 9.82 -0.34
N ILE A 28 0.56 9.38 -1.08
CA ILE A 28 0.66 8.14 -1.87
C ILE A 28 1.45 8.33 -3.17
N ASP A 29 1.39 9.52 -3.78
CA ASP A 29 1.99 9.82 -5.08
C ASP A 29 3.43 10.35 -4.97
N GLY A 30 3.82 10.86 -3.80
CA GLY A 30 5.13 11.49 -3.60
C GLY A 30 6.24 10.52 -3.21
N ALA A 31 7.48 10.96 -3.43
CA ALA A 31 8.69 10.28 -3.01
C ALA A 31 9.63 11.24 -2.27
N ALA A 32 10.87 10.82 -1.98
CA ALA A 32 11.83 11.62 -1.25
C ALA A 32 12.66 12.53 -2.17
N ASP A 33 13.10 13.65 -1.60
CA ASP A 33 13.99 14.64 -2.22
C ASP A 33 13.51 15.07 -3.62
N ASP A 34 14.40 15.11 -4.60
CA ASP A 34 14.10 15.46 -5.99
C ASP A 34 13.33 14.37 -6.78
N GLU A 35 12.92 13.29 -6.15
CA GLU A 35 12.14 12.20 -6.75
C GLU A 35 12.81 11.56 -8.00
N VAL A 36 14.11 11.54 -8.07
CA VAL A 36 14.86 11.02 -9.22
C VAL A 36 14.57 9.54 -9.45
N THR A 37 14.68 8.72 -8.39
CA THR A 37 14.41 7.28 -8.45
C THR A 37 12.93 7.01 -8.76
N TYR A 38 12.04 7.79 -8.18
CA TYR A 38 10.60 7.69 -8.48
C TYR A 38 10.31 7.85 -9.99
N ARG A 39 10.87 8.90 -10.62
CA ARG A 39 10.71 9.09 -12.07
C ARG A 39 11.39 7.98 -12.87
N ARG A 40 12.57 7.54 -12.43
CA ARG A 40 13.34 6.49 -13.09
C ARG A 40 12.61 5.14 -13.07
N ASN A 41 11.83 4.84 -12.04
CA ASN A 41 11.02 3.62 -11.96
C ASN A 41 10.04 3.47 -13.13
N THR A 42 9.67 4.55 -13.79
CA THR A 42 8.85 4.52 -15.00
C THR A 42 9.70 4.69 -16.26
N SER A 43 10.58 5.69 -16.31
CA SER A 43 11.34 6.01 -17.53
C SER A 43 12.39 4.95 -17.88
N ALA A 44 12.81 4.10 -16.95
CA ALA A 44 13.73 3.01 -17.24
C ALA A 44 13.15 2.01 -18.27
N TYR A 45 11.83 1.84 -18.30
CA TYR A 45 11.19 0.97 -19.29
C TYR A 45 11.26 1.54 -20.71
N ASP A 46 11.37 2.85 -20.87
CA ASP A 46 11.51 3.50 -22.18
C ASP A 46 12.85 3.19 -22.87
N SER A 47 13.82 2.67 -22.12
CA SER A 47 15.14 2.26 -22.62
C SER A 47 15.24 0.79 -23.02
N VAL A 48 14.15 0.04 -22.94
CA VAL A 48 14.10 -1.41 -23.22
C VAL A 48 13.11 -1.69 -24.34
N ASP A 49 13.60 -2.26 -25.44
CA ASP A 49 12.77 -2.71 -26.54
C ASP A 49 12.42 -4.20 -26.39
N LEU A 50 11.17 -4.56 -26.64
CA LEU A 50 10.77 -5.94 -26.79
C LEU A 50 10.84 -6.32 -28.27
N VAL A 51 11.72 -7.26 -28.61
CA VAL A 51 11.86 -7.75 -30.00
C VAL A 51 11.02 -9.04 -30.15
N PRO A 52 9.85 -8.98 -30.80
CA PRO A 52 9.01 -10.16 -30.95
C PRO A 52 9.58 -11.14 -31.98
N ASN A 53 9.41 -12.44 -31.74
CA ASN A 53 9.61 -13.45 -32.76
C ASN A 53 8.37 -13.52 -33.65
N VAL A 54 8.50 -13.16 -34.92
CA VAL A 54 7.40 -13.26 -35.91
C VAL A 54 7.21 -14.71 -36.37
N LEU A 55 6.01 -15.05 -36.79
CA LEU A 55 5.63 -16.38 -37.34
C LEU A 55 5.88 -17.54 -36.33
N ALA A 56 5.85 -17.25 -35.00
CA ALA A 56 6.12 -18.23 -33.97
C ALA A 56 4.95 -19.23 -33.74
N GLY A 57 3.78 -19.02 -34.35
CA GLY A 57 2.61 -19.90 -34.21
C GLY A 57 2.09 -20.03 -32.79
N VAL A 58 2.15 -18.96 -32.00
CA VAL A 58 1.70 -18.95 -30.61
C VAL A 58 0.16 -18.95 -30.58
N GLU A 59 -0.44 -20.06 -30.19
CA GLU A 59 -1.89 -20.21 -30.05
C GLU A 59 -2.36 -19.93 -28.61
N GLU A 60 -1.57 -20.35 -27.63
CA GLU A 60 -1.85 -20.15 -26.20
C GLU A 60 -0.78 -19.30 -25.53
N ILE A 61 -1.22 -18.39 -24.67
CA ILE A 61 -0.32 -17.53 -23.91
C ILE A 61 -0.34 -17.97 -22.45
N ASP A 62 0.77 -18.54 -21.96
CA ASP A 62 0.98 -18.82 -20.55
C ASP A 62 1.95 -17.79 -19.94
N MET A 63 1.43 -16.92 -19.09
CA MET A 63 2.22 -15.93 -18.32
C MET A 63 2.51 -16.41 -16.90
N SER A 64 2.16 -17.66 -16.56
CA SER A 64 2.29 -18.15 -15.19
C SER A 64 3.75 -18.25 -14.76
N VAL A 65 3.98 -17.98 -13.48
CA VAL A 65 5.29 -18.13 -12.82
C VAL A 65 5.11 -18.83 -11.47
N THR A 66 6.15 -19.48 -11.00
CA THR A 66 6.19 -20.01 -9.63
C THR A 66 7.08 -19.11 -8.79
N LEU A 67 6.50 -18.49 -7.76
CA LEU A 67 7.19 -17.62 -6.83
C LEU A 67 7.00 -18.15 -5.39
N PHE A 68 8.09 -18.39 -4.68
CA PHE A 68 8.09 -18.98 -3.33
C PHE A 68 7.27 -20.28 -3.24
N GLY A 69 7.35 -21.15 -4.26
CA GLY A 69 6.59 -22.38 -4.34
C GLY A 69 5.11 -22.23 -4.65
N LYS A 70 4.63 -21.02 -4.94
CA LYS A 70 3.24 -20.72 -5.30
C LYS A 70 3.12 -20.35 -6.77
N LYS A 71 2.15 -20.96 -7.47
CA LYS A 71 1.85 -20.63 -8.86
C LYS A 71 1.05 -19.32 -8.91
N LEU A 72 1.53 -18.37 -9.70
CA LEU A 72 0.84 -17.12 -10.03
C LEU A 72 0.46 -17.14 -11.50
N ALA A 73 -0.69 -16.56 -11.85
CA ALA A 73 -1.16 -16.51 -13.24
C ALA A 73 -0.33 -15.55 -14.12
N MET A 74 0.44 -14.64 -13.50
CA MET A 74 1.29 -13.67 -14.19
C MET A 74 2.47 -13.27 -13.30
N PRO A 75 3.61 -12.79 -13.88
CA PRO A 75 4.81 -12.38 -13.15
C PRO A 75 4.64 -11.00 -12.48
N LEU A 76 3.57 -10.83 -11.73
CA LEU A 76 3.19 -9.58 -11.07
C LEU A 76 2.54 -9.92 -9.72
N TYR A 77 2.80 -9.10 -8.71
CA TYR A 77 2.06 -9.15 -7.45
C TYR A 77 1.74 -7.74 -6.92
N CYS A 78 0.73 -7.65 -6.06
CA CYS A 78 0.36 -6.40 -5.41
C CYS A 78 1.30 -6.14 -4.23
N ALA A 79 2.16 -5.12 -4.35
CA ALA A 79 3.13 -4.75 -3.32
C ALA A 79 2.45 -4.32 -2.00
N PRO A 80 3.10 -4.54 -0.84
CA PRO A 80 2.60 -4.07 0.44
C PRO A 80 2.63 -2.54 0.49
N THR A 81 1.48 -1.92 0.71
CA THR A 81 1.34 -0.47 0.88
C THR A 81 0.64 -0.16 2.18
N ALA A 82 1.11 0.87 2.89
CA ALA A 82 0.54 1.30 4.17
C ALA A 82 -0.77 2.07 3.99
N LEU A 83 -1.60 2.08 5.03
CA LEU A 83 -2.73 3.00 5.20
C LEU A 83 -3.77 2.96 4.07
N GLN A 84 -4.05 1.81 3.47
CA GLN A 84 -4.91 1.76 2.27
C GLN A 84 -6.34 2.26 2.53
N ARG A 85 -6.90 2.11 3.74
CA ARG A 85 -8.22 2.66 4.09
C ARG A 85 -8.23 4.19 4.21
N LEU A 86 -7.07 4.84 4.21
CA LEU A 86 -6.98 6.29 4.09
C LEU A 86 -7.41 6.76 2.69
N PHE A 87 -7.21 5.94 1.66
CA PHE A 87 -7.57 6.28 0.27
C PHE A 87 -8.98 5.84 -0.09
N HIS A 88 -9.39 4.66 0.38
CA HIS A 88 -10.72 4.10 0.17
C HIS A 88 -11.12 3.21 1.35
N HIS A 89 -12.39 3.22 1.74
CA HIS A 89 -12.87 2.49 2.92
C HIS A 89 -12.63 0.97 2.88
N ASP A 90 -12.62 0.36 1.69
CA ASP A 90 -12.32 -1.06 1.53
C ASP A 90 -10.82 -1.37 1.71
N GLY A 91 -9.94 -0.42 1.39
CA GLY A 91 -8.50 -0.54 1.58
C GLY A 91 -7.93 -1.85 1.06
N GLU A 92 -7.19 -2.54 1.92
CA GLU A 92 -6.53 -3.82 1.63
C GLU A 92 -7.50 -4.92 1.18
N ARG A 93 -8.77 -4.89 1.61
CA ARG A 93 -9.81 -5.86 1.19
C ARG A 93 -10.06 -5.83 -0.31
N ALA A 94 -10.11 -4.63 -0.89
CA ALA A 94 -10.34 -4.47 -2.32
C ALA A 94 -9.15 -4.98 -3.14
N VAL A 95 -7.92 -4.70 -2.69
CA VAL A 95 -6.70 -5.17 -3.37
C VAL A 95 -6.56 -6.68 -3.22
N ALA A 96 -6.84 -7.25 -2.05
CA ALA A 96 -6.85 -8.68 -1.81
C ALA A 96 -7.79 -9.42 -2.77
N LYS A 97 -9.04 -8.96 -2.88
CA LYS A 97 -10.02 -9.52 -3.82
C LYS A 97 -9.59 -9.39 -5.28
N ALA A 98 -8.94 -8.30 -5.65
CA ALA A 98 -8.38 -8.12 -6.99
C ALA A 98 -7.24 -9.11 -7.25
N ALA A 99 -6.31 -9.28 -6.30
CA ALA A 99 -5.24 -10.26 -6.40
C ALA A 99 -5.79 -11.69 -6.57
N GLN A 100 -6.79 -12.06 -5.78
CA GLN A 100 -7.50 -13.35 -5.90
C GLN A 100 -8.12 -13.51 -7.28
N LYS A 101 -8.86 -12.50 -7.75
CA LYS A 101 -9.55 -12.54 -9.04
C LYS A 101 -8.59 -12.77 -10.21
N TYR A 102 -7.40 -12.20 -10.16
CA TYR A 102 -6.40 -12.27 -11.23
C TYR A 102 -5.30 -13.31 -10.98
N GLY A 103 -5.45 -14.13 -9.94
CA GLY A 103 -4.53 -15.25 -9.65
C GLY A 103 -3.12 -14.80 -9.32
N THR A 104 -2.96 -13.67 -8.63
CA THR A 104 -1.64 -13.16 -8.21
C THR A 104 -1.51 -13.10 -6.69
N MET A 105 -0.31 -12.74 -6.19
CA MET A 105 -0.03 -12.62 -4.76
C MET A 105 -0.40 -11.22 -4.25
N PHE A 106 -0.88 -11.14 -3.00
CA PHE A 106 -1.08 -9.89 -2.29
C PHE A 106 -0.11 -9.72 -1.13
N GLY A 107 0.60 -8.59 -1.10
CA GLY A 107 1.45 -8.17 0.01
C GLY A 107 0.70 -7.26 0.99
N VAL A 108 0.69 -7.63 2.28
CA VAL A 108 0.12 -6.83 3.36
C VAL A 108 1.25 -6.15 4.13
N SER A 109 1.12 -4.86 4.39
CA SER A 109 2.10 -4.09 5.17
C SER A 109 1.85 -4.22 6.68
N ALA A 110 2.91 -4.17 7.49
CA ALA A 110 2.79 -4.00 8.95
C ALA A 110 2.04 -2.72 9.34
N LEU A 111 2.04 -1.71 8.47
CA LEU A 111 1.24 -0.49 8.61
C LEU A 111 -0.09 -0.57 7.83
N GLY A 112 -0.55 -1.78 7.52
CA GLY A 112 -1.86 -2.03 6.94
C GLY A 112 -2.99 -1.67 7.90
N THR A 113 -4.12 -1.29 7.33
CA THR A 113 -5.33 -0.86 8.05
C THR A 113 -6.39 -1.95 8.16
N VAL A 114 -6.10 -3.13 7.61
CA VAL A 114 -6.87 -4.37 7.76
C VAL A 114 -5.95 -5.44 8.30
N SER A 115 -6.41 -6.24 9.26
CA SER A 115 -5.59 -7.22 9.94
C SER A 115 -5.20 -8.40 9.04
N VAL A 116 -4.10 -9.07 9.36
CA VAL A 116 -3.68 -10.30 8.64
C VAL A 116 -4.72 -11.41 8.77
N GLU A 117 -5.41 -11.48 9.90
CA GLU A 117 -6.48 -12.44 10.15
C GLU A 117 -7.64 -12.23 9.17
N GLU A 118 -8.11 -10.99 9.07
CA GLU A 118 -9.21 -10.65 8.16
C GLU A 118 -8.82 -10.87 6.69
N ILE A 119 -7.59 -10.51 6.29
CA ILE A 119 -7.12 -10.81 4.93
C ILE A 119 -7.05 -12.33 4.70
N GLY A 120 -6.61 -13.10 5.69
CA GLY A 120 -6.62 -14.57 5.63
C GLY A 120 -8.02 -15.15 5.38
N GLU A 121 -9.05 -14.55 5.98
CA GLU A 121 -10.45 -14.94 5.77
C GLU A 121 -10.99 -14.49 4.40
N VAL A 122 -10.65 -13.27 3.96
CA VAL A 122 -11.13 -12.70 2.70
C VAL A 122 -10.59 -13.46 1.47
N ILE A 123 -9.33 -13.91 1.54
CA ILE A 123 -8.64 -14.60 0.43
C ILE A 123 -7.89 -15.86 0.93
N PRO A 124 -8.60 -16.87 1.46
CA PRO A 124 -7.98 -18.01 2.16
C PRO A 124 -6.95 -18.77 1.32
N ASP A 125 -7.22 -18.97 0.04
CA ASP A 125 -6.42 -19.81 -0.87
C ASP A 125 -5.48 -19.02 -1.79
N THR A 126 -5.52 -17.68 -1.71
CA THR A 126 -4.66 -16.82 -2.53
C THR A 126 -3.29 -16.67 -1.89
N PRO A 127 -2.19 -16.74 -2.66
CA PRO A 127 -0.85 -16.47 -2.13
C PRO A 127 -0.75 -15.11 -1.45
N LYS A 128 -0.22 -15.10 -0.23
CA LYS A 128 -0.14 -13.92 0.64
C LYS A 128 1.26 -13.72 1.18
N MET A 129 1.71 -12.47 1.19
CA MET A 129 2.96 -12.04 1.79
C MET A 129 2.68 -11.02 2.89
N PHE A 130 3.36 -11.12 4.02
CA PHE A 130 3.33 -10.11 5.07
C PHE A 130 4.67 -9.38 5.14
N GLN A 131 4.65 -8.06 4.97
CA GLN A 131 5.84 -7.21 5.08
C GLN A 131 5.87 -6.58 6.46
N PHE A 132 7.03 -6.63 7.12
CA PHE A 132 7.25 -5.99 8.41
C PHE A 132 8.66 -5.39 8.52
N TYR A 133 8.80 -4.49 9.48
CA TYR A 133 10.08 -3.92 9.90
C TYR A 133 10.51 -4.59 11.19
N PHE A 134 11.81 -4.72 11.38
CA PHE A 134 12.34 -5.31 12.59
C PHE A 134 12.34 -4.27 13.72
N HIS A 135 11.50 -4.48 14.73
CA HIS A 135 11.33 -3.59 15.87
C HIS A 135 12.22 -4.01 17.04
N LYS A 136 12.68 -3.06 17.87
CA LYS A 136 13.45 -3.35 19.09
C LYS A 136 12.67 -4.21 20.09
N ASP A 137 11.37 -4.05 20.16
CA ASP A 137 10.49 -4.93 20.92
C ASP A 137 10.34 -6.27 20.20
N ARG A 138 11.01 -7.28 20.73
CA ARG A 138 10.98 -8.65 20.19
C ARG A 138 9.60 -9.28 20.27
N GLY A 139 8.86 -9.01 21.36
CA GLY A 139 7.50 -9.53 21.53
C GLY A 139 6.54 -9.04 20.44
N LEU A 140 6.71 -7.80 19.96
CA LEU A 140 5.94 -7.30 18.82
C LEU A 140 6.30 -8.05 17.52
N ASN A 141 7.60 -8.30 17.26
CA ASN A 141 8.02 -9.05 16.08
C ASN A 141 7.44 -10.47 16.10
N ASP A 142 7.59 -11.17 17.23
CA ASP A 142 7.08 -12.53 17.40
C ASP A 142 5.56 -12.58 17.23
N SER A 143 4.84 -11.64 17.82
CA SER A 143 3.37 -11.52 17.68
C SER A 143 2.96 -11.34 16.22
N MET A 144 3.61 -10.43 15.47
CA MET A 144 3.31 -10.22 14.05
C MET A 144 3.57 -11.48 13.21
N ILE A 145 4.70 -12.16 13.47
CA ILE A 145 5.07 -13.39 12.77
C ILE A 145 4.06 -14.50 13.05
N ASP A 146 3.69 -14.72 14.31
CA ASP A 146 2.78 -15.78 14.69
C ASP A 146 1.36 -15.54 14.16
N ARG A 147 0.88 -14.30 14.20
CA ARG A 147 -0.40 -13.91 13.60
C ARG A 147 -0.43 -14.16 12.09
N ALA A 148 0.64 -13.77 11.36
CA ALA A 148 0.74 -14.00 9.93
C ALA A 148 0.78 -15.52 9.61
N LYS A 149 1.49 -16.33 10.41
CA LYS A 149 1.49 -17.80 10.26
C LYS A 149 0.10 -18.39 10.52
N ALA A 150 -0.57 -17.97 11.60
CA ALA A 150 -1.92 -18.43 11.93
C ALA A 150 -2.93 -18.08 10.83
N ALA A 151 -2.79 -16.91 10.20
CA ALA A 151 -3.59 -16.47 9.05
C ALA A 151 -3.15 -17.07 7.71
N LYS A 152 -2.23 -18.07 7.72
CA LYS A 152 -1.74 -18.82 6.56
C LYS A 152 -1.11 -17.91 5.48
N PHE A 153 -0.30 -16.95 5.90
CA PHE A 153 0.56 -16.21 4.97
C PHE A 153 1.72 -17.10 4.51
N ASP A 154 2.02 -17.05 3.23
CA ASP A 154 2.99 -17.94 2.58
C ASP A 154 4.42 -17.40 2.65
N VAL A 155 4.56 -16.08 2.74
CA VAL A 155 5.86 -15.37 2.65
C VAL A 155 5.91 -14.26 3.69
N MET A 156 7.10 -14.10 4.30
CA MET A 156 7.45 -12.95 5.14
C MET A 156 8.48 -12.10 4.41
N ALA A 157 8.23 -10.79 4.30
CA ALA A 157 9.15 -9.82 3.71
C ALA A 157 9.69 -8.89 4.81
N LEU A 158 10.96 -9.03 5.13
CA LEU A 158 11.65 -8.16 6.08
C LEU A 158 12.22 -6.93 5.36
N THR A 159 11.77 -5.73 5.76
CA THR A 159 12.33 -4.47 5.28
C THR A 159 13.51 -4.05 6.14
N VAL A 160 14.67 -3.82 5.51
CA VAL A 160 15.96 -3.60 6.19
C VAL A 160 16.67 -2.31 5.79
N ASP A 161 16.05 -1.47 4.98
CA ASP A 161 16.65 -0.27 4.37
C ASP A 161 16.16 1.06 4.99
N THR A 162 15.39 1.01 6.08
CA THR A 162 14.79 2.18 6.72
C THR A 162 15.60 2.68 7.94
N ILE A 163 16.90 2.86 7.78
CA ILE A 163 17.77 3.41 8.85
C ILE A 163 17.37 4.87 9.16
N THR A 164 16.97 5.62 8.14
CA THR A 164 16.48 6.99 8.26
C THR A 164 15.21 7.16 7.43
N GLY A 165 14.29 8.01 7.90
CA GLY A 165 13.11 8.39 7.12
C GLY A 165 13.51 9.22 5.89
N GLY A 166 12.90 8.95 4.73
CA GLY A 166 13.08 9.76 3.54
C GLY A 166 12.56 11.19 3.74
N ASN A 167 13.27 12.18 3.18
CA ASN A 167 12.84 13.58 3.18
C ASN A 167 11.69 13.77 2.17
N ARG A 168 10.47 13.51 2.61
CA ARG A 168 9.27 13.61 1.77
C ARG A 168 8.74 15.03 1.74
N GLU A 169 9.35 15.88 0.90
CA GLU A 169 9.05 17.30 0.82
C GLU A 169 7.58 17.62 0.56
N ARG A 170 6.88 16.80 -0.25
CA ARG A 170 5.45 17.00 -0.51
C ARG A 170 4.61 16.86 0.76
N ASP A 171 4.96 15.92 1.64
CA ASP A 171 4.26 15.71 2.90
C ASP A 171 4.50 16.93 3.83
N HIS A 172 5.71 17.46 3.87
CA HIS A 172 6.00 18.70 4.62
C HIS A 172 5.23 19.90 4.09
N ARG A 173 5.18 20.08 2.76
CA ARG A 173 4.47 21.21 2.12
C ARG A 173 2.94 21.13 2.31
N THR A 174 2.37 19.95 2.38
CA THR A 174 0.92 19.73 2.60
C THR A 174 0.55 19.53 4.06
N GLY A 175 1.54 19.47 4.97
CA GLY A 175 1.33 19.26 6.39
C GLY A 175 0.91 17.83 6.77
N PHE A 176 1.08 16.86 5.87
CA PHE A 176 0.87 15.43 6.16
C PHE A 176 2.09 14.86 6.88
N THR A 177 2.38 15.42 8.05
CA THR A 177 3.51 15.06 8.91
C THR A 177 3.03 14.23 10.10
N SER A 178 3.97 13.69 10.88
CA SER A 178 3.66 13.02 12.16
C SER A 178 4.24 13.86 13.33
N PRO A 179 3.41 14.55 14.15
CA PRO A 179 1.96 14.75 14.01
C PRO A 179 1.57 15.63 12.80
N PRO A 180 0.33 15.52 12.29
CA PRO A 180 -0.13 16.35 11.16
C PRO A 180 -0.15 17.83 11.48
N LYS A 181 0.36 18.67 10.55
CA LYS A 181 0.35 20.13 10.63
C LYS A 181 -0.32 20.72 9.38
N LEU A 182 -1.63 20.48 9.27
CA LEU A 182 -2.39 20.87 8.09
C LEU A 182 -2.41 22.40 7.92
N THR A 183 -2.15 22.84 6.69
CA THR A 183 -2.24 24.25 6.30
C THR A 183 -3.69 24.64 5.98
N PRO A 184 -4.04 25.94 5.94
CA PRO A 184 -5.36 26.38 5.48
C PRO A 184 -5.71 25.86 4.07
N ALA A 185 -4.71 25.82 3.16
CA ALA A 185 -4.89 25.24 1.82
C ALA A 185 -5.22 23.75 1.87
N SER A 186 -4.54 22.99 2.74
CA SER A 186 -4.83 21.58 2.96
C SER A 186 -6.24 21.35 3.50
N LEU A 187 -6.67 22.17 4.47
CA LEU A 187 -8.04 22.10 5.00
C LEU A 187 -9.07 22.43 3.93
N MET A 188 -8.83 23.43 3.09
CA MET A 188 -9.70 23.73 1.95
C MET A 188 -9.75 22.56 0.97
N SER A 189 -8.64 21.87 0.73
CA SER A 189 -8.60 20.69 -0.14
C SER A 189 -9.52 19.56 0.36
N PHE A 190 -9.62 19.33 1.67
CA PHE A 190 -10.60 18.38 2.22
C PHE A 190 -12.04 18.80 1.94
N ALA A 191 -12.36 20.10 2.09
CA ALA A 191 -13.70 20.62 1.80
C ALA A 191 -14.07 20.49 0.31
N LEU A 192 -13.09 20.64 -0.59
CA LEU A 192 -13.28 20.52 -2.04
C LEU A 192 -13.34 19.07 -2.55
N ARG A 193 -13.16 18.09 -1.70
CA ARG A 193 -13.26 16.65 -2.03
C ARG A 193 -14.42 15.96 -1.26
N PRO A 194 -15.68 16.38 -1.48
CA PRO A 194 -16.82 15.92 -0.66
C PRO A 194 -17.04 14.41 -0.73
N ARG A 195 -16.73 13.79 -1.87
CA ARG A 195 -16.87 12.33 -2.03
C ARG A 195 -15.92 11.56 -1.11
N TRP A 196 -14.65 11.96 -1.02
CA TRP A 196 -13.69 11.34 -0.11
C TRP A 196 -14.04 11.65 1.35
N THR A 197 -14.36 12.91 1.66
CA THR A 197 -14.73 13.36 3.02
C THR A 197 -15.95 12.62 3.52
N TRP A 198 -17.00 12.49 2.70
CA TRP A 198 -18.19 11.72 3.04
C TRP A 198 -17.86 10.25 3.31
N ASN A 199 -17.10 9.64 2.43
CA ASN A 199 -16.65 8.25 2.59
C ASN A 199 -15.90 8.06 3.90
N TYR A 200 -14.94 8.94 4.20
CA TYR A 200 -14.15 8.89 5.43
C TYR A 200 -14.99 9.08 6.71
N LEU A 201 -16.02 9.93 6.68
CA LEU A 201 -16.85 10.24 7.83
C LEU A 201 -17.94 9.19 8.08
N THR A 202 -18.43 8.52 7.04
CA THR A 202 -19.58 7.58 7.13
C THR A 202 -19.18 6.12 7.33
N HIS A 203 -17.90 5.78 7.12
CA HIS A 203 -17.40 4.43 7.36
C HIS A 203 -16.66 4.33 8.69
N PRO A 204 -16.56 3.12 9.27
CA PRO A 204 -15.81 2.89 10.50
C PRO A 204 -14.39 3.41 10.39
N LYS A 205 -13.93 4.12 11.41
CA LYS A 205 -12.54 4.55 11.49
C LYS A 205 -11.62 3.34 11.41
N PHE A 206 -10.48 3.51 10.75
CA PHE A 206 -9.47 2.47 10.70
C PHE A 206 -8.43 2.69 11.80
N ASP A 207 -7.76 1.61 12.14
CA ASP A 207 -6.65 1.56 13.08
C ASP A 207 -5.46 0.84 12.41
N LEU A 208 -4.38 0.66 13.16
CA LEU A 208 -3.21 -0.12 12.78
C LEU A 208 -3.22 -1.46 13.55
N PRO A 209 -3.98 -2.45 13.09
CA PRO A 209 -4.28 -3.66 13.87
C PRO A 209 -3.05 -4.53 14.15
N HIS A 210 -1.97 -4.36 13.40
CA HIS A 210 -0.72 -5.08 13.65
C HIS A 210 0.12 -4.47 14.78
N LEU A 211 -0.14 -3.20 15.12
CA LEU A 211 0.57 -2.46 16.18
C LEU A 211 -0.26 -2.26 17.45
N SER A 212 -1.56 -2.55 17.41
CA SER A 212 -2.52 -2.20 18.48
C SER A 212 -2.18 -2.78 19.86
N THR A 213 -1.51 -3.93 19.91
CA THR A 213 -1.08 -4.54 21.17
C THR A 213 0.06 -3.80 21.89
N HIS A 214 0.73 -2.87 21.22
CA HIS A 214 1.92 -2.14 21.72
C HIS A 214 1.75 -0.62 21.66
N VAL A 215 0.57 -0.14 21.26
CA VAL A 215 0.22 1.28 21.17
C VAL A 215 -0.64 1.62 22.40
N GLN A 216 -0.33 2.74 23.09
CA GLN A 216 -1.14 3.22 24.21
C GLN A 216 -2.56 3.54 23.72
N GLU A 217 -3.57 3.08 24.46
CA GLU A 217 -4.97 3.44 24.24
C GLU A 217 -5.13 4.97 24.17
N GLY A 218 -5.79 5.45 23.10
CA GLY A 218 -6.04 6.87 22.89
C GLY A 218 -4.97 7.61 22.04
N SER A 219 -3.89 6.96 21.60
CA SER A 219 -2.95 7.57 20.67
C SER A 219 -3.58 7.64 19.26
N ASN A 220 -3.36 8.75 18.57
CA ASN A 220 -3.77 8.84 17.16
C ASN A 220 -2.80 8.05 16.25
N ILE A 221 -3.27 7.65 15.05
CA ILE A 221 -2.52 6.86 14.09
C ILE A 221 -1.15 7.47 13.76
N ALA A 222 -1.07 8.80 13.61
CA ALA A 222 0.18 9.47 13.31
C ALA A 222 1.21 9.34 14.44
N THR A 223 0.76 9.46 15.70
CA THR A 223 1.61 9.24 16.87
C THR A 223 2.07 7.79 16.96
N SER A 224 1.19 6.85 16.65
CA SER A 224 1.50 5.41 16.62
C SER A 224 2.57 5.08 15.58
N ILE A 225 2.44 5.61 14.37
CA ILE A 225 3.43 5.46 13.29
C ILE A 225 4.76 6.09 13.70
N GLY A 226 4.76 7.31 14.23
CA GLY A 226 5.97 7.99 14.67
C GLY A 226 6.70 7.23 15.77
N SER A 227 5.97 6.72 16.77
CA SER A 227 6.55 5.92 17.85
C SER A 227 7.07 4.57 17.39
N TYR A 228 6.43 3.96 16.40
CA TYR A 228 6.88 2.70 15.79
C TYR A 228 8.23 2.89 15.11
N PHE A 229 8.36 3.87 14.22
CA PHE A 229 9.61 4.14 13.52
C PHE A 229 10.74 4.60 14.45
N ALA A 230 10.44 5.32 15.54
CA ALA A 230 11.46 5.72 16.51
C ALA A 230 12.08 4.55 17.30
N LYS A 231 11.44 3.37 17.27
CA LYS A 231 11.87 2.15 17.97
C LYS A 231 12.32 1.03 17.02
N MET A 232 12.51 1.29 15.74
CA MET A 232 13.23 0.42 14.80
C MET A 232 14.73 0.66 14.83
#